data_61b3775867d33d66c2d76c0223debb19
#
_entry.id   61b3775867d33d66c2d76c0223debb19
#
_cell.length_a   1.000
_cell.length_b   1.000
_cell.length_c   1.000
_cell.angle_alpha   90.00
_cell.angle_beta   90.00
_cell.angle_gamma   90.00
#
_symmetry.space_group_name_H-M   'P 1'
#
loop_
_entity.id
_entity.type
_entity.pdbx_description
1 polymer ?
#
loop_
_entity_poly.entity_id
_entity_poly.type
_entity_poly.pdbx_seq_one_letter_code
_entity_poly.pdbx_strand_id
1 'polypeptide(L)'
;MAKALFKGPLTLWYFNLINSEKKLNEKFQENKYFPFQVQQPKVFVMEYYKDMIWKGGLLFLVSLVASIFYFKAKKGSQDFSVFFVYGMLAGLWLVVSNMNKRRLIINHVREIYQFYIKGILWQEGPLHQIYVRLVAQRDAYGKLFYSLIINGYRLEVLTLIDLSENYELIDALGRRLARNLYLNYFHYEDVSTHHVIRHSPPLPKEEEEEEEEEDEEEDNHVEYGDHIIV
;
A
#
# COMPACT_ATOMS: atom_id res chain seq x y z
N MET A 1 -29.66 -10.06 -2.58
CA MET A 1 -28.56 -11.00 -2.89
C MET A 1 -27.39 -10.39 -3.70
N ALA A 2 -27.19 -9.06 -3.69
CA ALA A 2 -26.13 -8.39 -4.48
C ALA A 2 -24.88 -7.98 -3.67
N LYS A 3 -24.76 -8.36 -2.39
CA LYS A 3 -23.64 -7.93 -1.51
C LYS A 3 -22.40 -8.85 -1.50
N ALA A 4 -22.44 -9.97 -2.22
CA ALA A 4 -21.36 -10.98 -2.14
C ALA A 4 -20.33 -10.91 -3.27
N LEU A 5 -20.56 -10.12 -4.33
CA LEU A 5 -19.70 -10.15 -5.54
C LEU A 5 -18.47 -9.25 -5.47
N PHE A 6 -18.33 -8.41 -4.43
CA PHE A 6 -17.24 -7.42 -4.34
C PHE A 6 -16.38 -7.54 -3.07
N LYS A 7 -16.19 -8.74 -2.56
CA LYS A 7 -15.29 -9.00 -1.43
C LYS A 7 -13.82 -9.25 -1.86
N GLY A 8 -13.27 -8.38 -2.71
CA GLY A 8 -11.83 -8.30 -2.86
C GLY A 8 -11.27 -7.18 -1.96
N PRO A 9 -10.19 -7.39 -1.20
CA PRO A 9 -9.69 -6.40 -0.24
C PRO A 9 -9.27 -5.06 -0.86
N LEU A 10 -9.06 -5.01 -2.16
CA LEU A 10 -8.61 -3.80 -2.87
C LEU A 10 -9.65 -3.19 -3.83
N THR A 11 -10.68 -3.93 -4.23
CA THR A 11 -11.64 -3.46 -5.24
C THR A 11 -12.52 -2.31 -4.77
N LEU A 12 -12.83 -2.22 -3.48
CA LEU A 12 -13.59 -1.10 -2.90
C LEU A 12 -12.72 0.13 -2.58
N TRP A 13 -11.40 -0.03 -2.57
CA TRP A 13 -10.44 1.00 -2.24
C TRP A 13 -10.41 2.12 -3.29
N TYR A 14 -10.59 1.78 -4.56
CA TYR A 14 -10.50 2.72 -5.69
C TYR A 14 -11.76 3.52 -6.00
N PHE A 15 -12.92 3.06 -5.57
CA PHE A 15 -14.15 3.83 -5.68
C PHE A 15 -14.33 4.88 -4.57
N ASN A 16 -13.29 5.09 -3.77
CA ASN A 16 -13.33 6.00 -2.65
C ASN A 16 -12.82 7.38 -3.01
N LEU A 17 -13.70 8.19 -3.49
CA LEU A 17 -13.51 9.65 -3.60
C LEU A 17 -13.44 10.36 -2.23
N ILE A 18 -13.67 9.64 -1.12
CA ILE A 18 -13.83 10.27 0.20
C ILE A 18 -13.17 9.42 1.28
N ASN A 19 -12.07 9.92 1.88
CA ASN A 19 -11.45 9.44 3.13
C ASN A 19 -10.85 8.01 3.09
N SER A 20 -9.87 7.77 2.23
CA SER A 20 -9.11 6.50 2.18
C SER A 20 -8.45 6.15 3.52
N GLU A 21 -8.00 7.16 4.28
CA GLU A 21 -7.39 7.04 5.60
C GLU A 21 -8.36 6.51 6.66
N LYS A 22 -9.62 6.97 6.68
CA LYS A 22 -10.62 6.48 7.64
C LYS A 22 -10.94 5.01 7.43
N LYS A 23 -11.06 4.60 6.17
CA LYS A 23 -11.29 3.18 5.84
C LYS A 23 -10.10 2.30 6.17
N LEU A 24 -8.88 2.78 5.98
CA LEU A 24 -7.71 2.04 6.43
C LEU A 24 -7.75 1.85 7.95
N ASN A 25 -8.08 2.90 8.70
CA ASN A 25 -8.20 2.83 10.14
C ASN A 25 -9.30 1.84 10.60
N GLU A 26 -10.48 1.85 9.95
CA GLU A 26 -11.53 0.87 10.21
C GLU A 26 -11.06 -0.57 9.93
N LYS A 27 -10.34 -0.76 8.81
CA LYS A 27 -9.77 -2.07 8.45
C LYS A 27 -8.70 -2.54 9.42
N PHE A 28 -7.91 -1.64 10.01
CA PHE A 28 -6.96 -1.99 11.06
C PHE A 28 -7.61 -2.39 12.39
N GLN A 29 -8.86 -1.95 12.63
CA GLN A 29 -9.62 -2.44 13.78
C GLN A 29 -10.11 -3.88 13.57
N GLU A 30 -10.48 -4.23 12.34
CA GLU A 30 -10.89 -5.60 11.98
C GLU A 30 -9.69 -6.57 11.90
N ASN A 31 -8.59 -6.11 11.30
CA ASN A 31 -7.35 -6.87 11.09
C ASN A 31 -6.14 -5.96 11.26
N LYS A 32 -5.40 -6.12 12.35
CA LYS A 32 -4.23 -5.29 12.65
C LYS A 32 -3.12 -5.36 11.60
N TYR A 33 -3.08 -6.41 10.80
CA TYR A 33 -2.09 -6.61 9.74
C TYR A 33 -2.58 -6.21 8.35
N PHE A 34 -3.80 -5.67 8.24
CA PHE A 34 -4.34 -5.27 6.95
C PHE A 34 -3.35 -4.37 6.16
N PRO A 35 -3.15 -4.54 4.84
CA PRO A 35 -3.85 -5.44 3.92
C PRO A 35 -3.32 -6.88 3.87
N PHE A 36 -2.39 -7.23 4.73
CA PHE A 36 -1.82 -8.56 4.82
C PHE A 36 -2.69 -9.52 5.61
N GLN A 37 -2.55 -10.79 5.28
CA GLN A 37 -3.12 -11.92 6.01
C GLN A 37 -1.99 -12.74 6.62
N VAL A 38 -2.12 -13.12 7.88
CA VAL A 38 -1.16 -14.01 8.55
C VAL A 38 -1.43 -15.43 8.08
N GLN A 39 -0.52 -15.98 7.30
CA GLN A 39 -0.63 -17.37 6.83
C GLN A 39 -0.01 -18.35 7.83
N GLN A 40 1.12 -17.94 8.42
CA GLN A 40 1.84 -18.65 9.49
C GLN A 40 2.40 -17.62 10.47
N PRO A 41 2.78 -17.98 11.68
CA PRO A 41 3.46 -17.07 12.60
C PRO A 41 4.65 -16.40 11.91
N LYS A 42 4.71 -15.08 11.93
CA LYS A 42 5.74 -14.25 11.29
C LYS A 42 5.81 -14.36 9.75
N VAL A 43 4.75 -14.87 9.08
CA VAL A 43 4.63 -14.90 7.62
C VAL A 43 3.37 -14.16 7.19
N PHE A 44 3.56 -13.03 6.52
CA PHE A 44 2.50 -12.14 6.05
C PHE A 44 2.36 -12.25 4.54
N VAL A 45 1.13 -12.40 4.08
CA VAL A 45 0.82 -12.57 2.65
C VAL A 45 -0.22 -11.56 2.24
N MET A 46 0.05 -10.85 1.15
CA MET A 46 -0.91 -9.96 0.52
C MET A 46 -1.10 -10.35 -0.93
N GLU A 47 -2.36 -10.40 -1.36
CA GLU A 47 -2.74 -10.67 -2.74
C GLU A 47 -3.55 -9.49 -3.29
N TYR A 48 -3.16 -9.01 -4.47
CA TYR A 48 -3.80 -7.87 -5.10
C TYR A 48 -3.76 -7.93 -6.63
N TYR A 49 -4.59 -7.11 -7.26
CA TYR A 49 -4.60 -6.90 -8.69
C TYR A 49 -4.18 -5.46 -9.00
N LYS A 50 -3.64 -5.24 -10.18
CA LYS A 50 -3.24 -3.89 -10.63
C LYS A 50 -4.47 -3.02 -10.92
N ASP A 51 -4.37 -1.74 -10.57
CA ASP A 51 -5.46 -0.75 -10.72
C ASP A 51 -5.90 -0.53 -12.15
N MET A 52 -4.97 -0.78 -13.10
CA MET A 52 -5.24 -0.64 -14.51
C MET A 52 -6.41 -1.52 -15.01
N ILE A 53 -6.79 -2.59 -14.28
CA ILE A 53 -7.97 -3.40 -14.58
C ILE A 53 -9.23 -2.56 -14.57
N TRP A 54 -9.40 -1.74 -13.52
CA TRP A 54 -10.59 -0.89 -13.37
C TRP A 54 -10.64 0.20 -14.42
N LYS A 55 -9.51 0.83 -14.73
CA LYS A 55 -9.39 1.85 -15.77
C LYS A 55 -9.73 1.27 -17.14
N GLY A 56 -9.19 0.07 -17.43
CA GLY A 56 -9.51 -0.66 -18.66
C GLY A 56 -10.97 -1.09 -18.74
N GLY A 57 -11.53 -1.62 -17.65
CA GLY A 57 -12.95 -2.00 -17.55
C GLY A 57 -13.89 -0.81 -17.73
N LEU A 58 -13.60 0.32 -17.13
CA LEU A 58 -14.36 1.54 -17.29
C LEU A 58 -14.31 2.06 -18.74
N LEU A 59 -13.12 2.09 -19.34
CA LEU A 59 -12.94 2.48 -20.74
C LEU A 59 -13.76 1.59 -21.66
N PHE A 60 -13.70 0.26 -21.47
CA PHE A 60 -14.48 -0.71 -22.23
C PHE A 60 -15.99 -0.45 -22.09
N LEU A 61 -16.48 -0.29 -20.86
CA LEU A 61 -17.90 -0.08 -20.57
C LEU A 61 -18.40 1.24 -21.15
N VAL A 62 -17.67 2.34 -20.99
CA VAL A 62 -18.01 3.65 -21.57
C VAL A 62 -18.05 3.57 -23.10
N SER A 63 -17.06 2.94 -23.73
CA SER A 63 -17.04 2.77 -25.19
C SER A 63 -18.21 1.91 -25.69
N LEU A 64 -18.59 0.87 -24.95
CA LEU A 64 -19.71 -0.01 -25.28
C LEU A 64 -21.05 0.75 -25.17
N VAL A 65 -21.27 1.46 -24.08
CA VAL A 65 -22.49 2.27 -23.86
C VAL A 65 -22.61 3.36 -24.92
N ALA A 66 -21.52 4.09 -25.17
CA ALA A 66 -21.48 5.13 -26.21
C ALA A 66 -21.77 4.56 -27.59
N SER A 67 -21.26 3.38 -27.92
CA SER A 67 -21.54 2.67 -29.17
C SER A 67 -23.03 2.36 -29.31
N ILE A 68 -23.68 1.84 -28.26
CA ILE A 68 -25.11 1.53 -28.26
C ILE A 68 -25.95 2.79 -28.51
N PHE A 69 -25.65 3.91 -27.82
CA PHE A 69 -26.36 5.17 -28.02
C PHE A 69 -26.15 5.73 -29.42
N TYR A 70 -24.92 5.65 -29.94
CA TYR A 70 -24.60 6.10 -31.29
C TYR A 70 -25.41 5.34 -32.36
N PHE A 71 -25.46 4.02 -32.29
CA PHE A 71 -26.22 3.20 -33.23
C PHE A 71 -27.73 3.40 -33.12
N LYS A 72 -28.27 3.71 -31.91
CA LYS A 72 -29.68 4.04 -31.73
C LYS A 72 -30.05 5.41 -32.26
N ALA A 73 -29.16 6.39 -32.15
CA ALA A 73 -29.42 7.77 -32.53
C ALA A 73 -29.28 8.06 -34.02
N LYS A 74 -28.51 7.26 -34.75
CA LYS A 74 -28.11 7.58 -36.15
C LYS A 74 -28.45 6.47 -37.13
N LYS A 75 -29.39 6.78 -38.03
CA LYS A 75 -29.84 5.91 -39.13
C LYS A 75 -28.94 5.89 -40.37
N GLY A 76 -27.68 6.36 -40.34
CA GLY A 76 -27.00 6.37 -41.63
C GLY A 76 -25.62 6.93 -41.83
N SER A 77 -24.70 6.97 -40.86
CA SER A 77 -23.29 7.21 -41.21
C SER A 77 -22.34 6.31 -40.42
N GLN A 78 -21.48 5.58 -41.13
CA GLN A 78 -20.57 4.57 -40.56
C GLN A 78 -19.26 5.15 -40.02
N ASP A 79 -18.98 6.45 -40.22
CA ASP A 79 -17.62 6.98 -40.10
C ASP A 79 -17.06 7.04 -38.66
N PHE A 80 -17.91 7.08 -37.65
CA PHE A 80 -17.46 7.15 -36.23
C PHE A 80 -17.53 5.80 -35.48
N SER A 81 -18.07 4.75 -36.07
CA SER A 81 -18.19 3.44 -35.41
C SER A 81 -16.83 2.82 -35.08
N VAL A 82 -15.82 3.11 -35.90
CA VAL A 82 -14.45 2.60 -35.78
C VAL A 82 -13.79 3.09 -34.48
N PHE A 83 -14.04 4.33 -34.07
CA PHE A 83 -13.51 4.89 -32.83
C PHE A 83 -13.97 4.10 -31.59
N PHE A 84 -15.26 3.73 -31.51
CA PHE A 84 -15.78 2.96 -30.39
C PHE A 84 -15.23 1.54 -30.36
N VAL A 85 -15.01 0.92 -31.53
CA VAL A 85 -14.37 -0.39 -31.64
C VAL A 85 -12.94 -0.34 -31.09
N TYR A 86 -12.15 0.67 -31.46
CA TYR A 86 -10.81 0.86 -30.90
C TYR A 86 -10.84 1.08 -29.40
N GLY A 87 -11.78 1.87 -28.87
CA GLY A 87 -11.94 2.07 -27.43
C GLY A 87 -12.26 0.78 -26.68
N MET A 88 -13.15 -0.06 -27.24
CA MET A 88 -13.45 -1.37 -26.67
C MET A 88 -12.25 -2.32 -26.72
N LEU A 89 -11.53 -2.39 -27.85
CA LEU A 89 -10.34 -3.23 -27.96
C LEU A 89 -9.22 -2.79 -27.02
N ALA A 90 -8.97 -1.48 -26.90
CA ALA A 90 -7.99 -0.92 -25.98
C ALA A 90 -8.38 -1.20 -24.51
N GLY A 91 -9.65 -1.00 -24.15
CA GLY A 91 -10.16 -1.31 -22.82
C GLY A 91 -10.03 -2.80 -22.48
N LEU A 92 -10.41 -3.68 -23.41
CA LEU A 92 -10.28 -5.13 -23.22
C LEU A 92 -8.81 -5.54 -23.07
N TRP A 93 -7.93 -5.00 -23.91
CA TRP A 93 -6.49 -5.24 -23.81
C TRP A 93 -5.92 -4.84 -22.46
N LEU A 94 -6.30 -3.66 -21.94
CA LEU A 94 -5.89 -3.19 -20.61
C LEU A 94 -6.37 -4.14 -19.50
N VAL A 95 -7.59 -4.64 -19.58
CA VAL A 95 -8.11 -5.61 -18.60
C VAL A 95 -7.31 -6.91 -18.66
N VAL A 96 -7.20 -7.53 -19.83
CA VAL A 96 -6.56 -8.84 -20.01
C VAL A 96 -5.08 -8.79 -19.63
N SER A 97 -4.35 -7.75 -20.02
CA SER A 97 -2.91 -7.62 -19.71
C SER A 97 -2.63 -7.37 -18.22
N ASN A 98 -3.58 -6.77 -17.48
CA ASN A 98 -3.42 -6.49 -16.05
C ASN A 98 -4.14 -7.48 -15.13
N MET A 99 -4.86 -8.47 -15.63
CA MET A 99 -5.63 -9.47 -14.88
C MET A 99 -4.75 -10.45 -14.06
N ASN A 100 -3.45 -10.19 -14.06
CA ASN A 100 -2.47 -11.02 -13.37
C ASN A 100 -2.50 -10.74 -11.86
N LYS A 101 -2.87 -11.78 -11.10
CA LYS A 101 -2.82 -11.76 -9.64
C LYS A 101 -1.37 -11.60 -9.17
N ARG A 102 -1.15 -10.66 -8.28
CA ARG A 102 0.11 -10.40 -7.61
C ARG A 102 0.04 -10.86 -6.18
N ARG A 103 1.13 -11.41 -5.70
CA ARG A 103 1.24 -11.90 -4.33
C ARG A 103 2.57 -11.46 -3.76
N LEU A 104 2.52 -10.72 -2.66
CA LEU A 104 3.67 -10.33 -1.87
C LEU A 104 3.68 -11.15 -0.58
N ILE A 105 4.79 -11.82 -0.31
CA ILE A 105 5.03 -12.60 0.90
C ILE A 105 6.17 -11.96 1.66
N ILE A 106 5.95 -11.66 2.93
CA ILE A 106 6.95 -11.18 3.88
C ILE A 106 7.18 -12.30 4.88
N ASN A 107 8.38 -12.86 4.88
CA ASN A 107 8.74 -14.01 5.73
C ASN A 107 9.87 -13.61 6.69
N HIS A 108 9.50 -13.33 7.94
CA HIS A 108 10.46 -12.99 8.99
C HIS A 108 11.26 -14.20 9.51
N VAL A 109 10.78 -15.42 9.30
CA VAL A 109 11.53 -16.62 9.71
C VAL A 109 12.77 -16.82 8.85
N ARG A 110 12.65 -16.47 7.56
CA ARG A 110 13.75 -16.57 6.60
C ARG A 110 14.42 -15.24 6.32
N GLU A 111 13.90 -14.13 6.88
CA GLU A 111 14.33 -12.76 6.64
C GLU A 111 14.32 -12.34 5.17
N ILE A 112 13.36 -12.86 4.40
CA ILE A 112 13.20 -12.61 2.98
C ILE A 112 11.80 -12.13 2.63
N TYR A 113 11.71 -11.32 1.56
CA TYR A 113 10.45 -11.09 0.88
C TYR A 113 10.44 -11.82 -0.46
N GLN A 114 9.25 -12.21 -0.90
CA GLN A 114 9.03 -12.87 -2.18
C GLN A 114 7.86 -12.20 -2.89
N PHE A 115 8.07 -11.88 -4.15
CA PHE A 115 7.05 -11.27 -4.99
C PHE A 115 6.71 -12.17 -6.17
N TYR A 116 5.44 -12.54 -6.27
CA TYR A 116 4.93 -13.43 -7.31
C TYR A 116 3.98 -12.69 -8.24
N ILE A 117 4.09 -12.98 -9.55
CA ILE A 117 3.15 -12.57 -10.59
C ILE A 117 2.65 -13.83 -11.29
N LYS A 118 1.35 -14.03 -11.37
CA LYS A 118 0.74 -15.27 -11.95
C LYS A 118 1.20 -16.56 -11.26
N GLY A 119 1.61 -16.50 -10.00
CA GLY A 119 2.16 -17.66 -9.30
C GLY A 119 3.62 -17.97 -9.62
N ILE A 120 4.27 -17.22 -10.51
CA ILE A 120 5.70 -17.34 -10.81
C ILE A 120 6.45 -16.37 -9.90
N LEU A 121 7.53 -16.84 -9.26
CA LEU A 121 8.42 -16.00 -8.47
C LEU A 121 9.11 -14.99 -9.41
N TRP A 122 8.79 -13.70 -9.21
CA TRP A 122 9.33 -12.62 -10.00
C TRP A 122 10.57 -12.01 -9.36
N GLN A 123 10.50 -11.79 -8.04
CA GLN A 123 11.58 -11.19 -7.26
C GLN A 123 11.62 -11.79 -5.86
N GLU A 124 12.83 -12.01 -5.38
CA GLU A 124 13.14 -12.37 -4.00
C GLU A 124 14.30 -11.51 -3.51
N GLY A 125 14.27 -11.14 -2.25
CA GLY A 125 15.35 -10.35 -1.66
C GLY A 125 15.28 -10.35 -0.13
N PRO A 126 16.32 -9.83 0.53
CA PRO A 126 16.36 -9.72 1.97
C PRO A 126 15.31 -8.72 2.49
N LEU A 127 14.78 -9.00 3.66
CA LEU A 127 13.64 -8.26 4.22
C LEU A 127 13.93 -6.78 4.47
N HIS A 128 15.18 -6.42 4.78
CA HIS A 128 15.59 -5.03 4.98
C HIS A 128 15.45 -4.15 3.73
N GLN A 129 15.24 -4.73 2.55
CA GLN A 129 15.01 -3.97 1.31
C GLN A 129 13.55 -3.59 1.09
N ILE A 130 12.62 -4.08 1.93
CA ILE A 130 11.20 -3.68 1.91
C ILE A 130 10.95 -2.71 3.05
N TYR A 131 10.15 -1.67 2.78
CA TYR A 131 9.83 -0.65 3.78
C TYR A 131 8.48 0.02 3.49
N VAL A 132 7.92 0.59 4.54
CA VAL A 132 6.75 1.47 4.48
C VAL A 132 7.24 2.91 4.39
N ARG A 133 6.70 3.71 3.48
CA ARG A 133 7.11 5.11 3.32
C ARG A 133 5.91 6.04 3.19
N LEU A 134 5.99 7.15 3.88
CA LEU A 134 5.13 8.31 3.66
C LEU A 134 5.74 9.16 2.54
N VAL A 135 4.95 9.42 1.50
CA VAL A 135 5.36 10.27 0.37
C VAL A 135 4.52 11.53 0.37
N ALA A 136 5.16 12.69 0.31
CA ALA A 136 4.50 13.96 0.16
C ALA A 136 4.57 14.43 -1.30
N GLN A 137 3.44 14.89 -1.82
CA GLN A 137 3.33 15.52 -3.13
C GLN A 137 2.76 16.92 -2.99
N ARG A 138 3.32 17.86 -3.72
CA ARG A 138 2.86 19.25 -3.70
C ARG A 138 1.99 19.51 -4.91
N ASP A 139 0.81 20.07 -4.67
CA ASP A 139 -0.08 20.54 -5.72
C ASP A 139 0.43 21.84 -6.37
N ALA A 140 -0.15 22.21 -7.50
CA ALA A 140 0.16 23.44 -8.23
C ALA A 140 0.01 24.71 -7.37
N TYR A 141 -0.83 24.68 -6.35
CA TYR A 141 -1.04 25.77 -5.39
C TYR A 141 -0.09 25.71 -4.18
N GLY A 142 0.86 24.76 -4.13
CA GLY A 142 1.80 24.61 -3.04
C GLY A 142 1.29 23.81 -1.86
N LYS A 143 0.05 23.29 -1.89
CA LYS A 143 -0.53 22.47 -0.85
C LYS A 143 0.09 21.07 -0.86
N LEU A 144 0.41 20.55 0.31
CA LEU A 144 0.97 19.19 0.48
C LEU A 144 -0.15 18.16 0.61
N PHE A 145 0.00 17.07 -0.11
CA PHE A 145 -0.80 15.87 0.00
C PHE A 145 0.11 14.69 0.31
N TYR A 146 -0.38 13.77 1.10
CA TYR A 146 0.39 12.65 1.60
C TYR A 146 -0.21 11.34 1.11
N SER A 147 0.66 10.40 0.75
CA SER A 147 0.29 9.04 0.38
C SER A 147 1.15 8.04 1.13
N LEU A 148 0.58 6.90 1.52
CA LEU A 148 1.28 5.82 2.19
C LEU A 148 1.56 4.70 1.18
N ILE A 149 2.82 4.33 1.04
CA ILE A 149 3.26 3.30 0.11
C ILE A 149 4.10 2.23 0.80
N ILE A 150 4.03 1.00 0.27
CA ILE A 150 5.05 -0.02 0.49
C ILE A 150 5.93 -0.04 -0.75
N ASN A 151 7.23 0.01 -0.54
CA ASN A 151 8.22 -0.01 -1.61
C ASN A 151 9.39 -0.92 -1.22
N GLY A 152 10.23 -1.26 -2.19
CA GLY A 152 11.41 -2.08 -1.98
C GLY A 152 12.26 -2.19 -3.25
N TYR A 153 13.43 -2.80 -3.12
CA TYR A 153 14.31 -3.00 -4.27
C TYR A 153 13.64 -3.89 -5.32
N ARG A 154 13.48 -3.38 -6.54
CA ARG A 154 12.79 -4.07 -7.65
C ARG A 154 11.37 -4.55 -7.34
N LEU A 155 10.77 -4.01 -6.29
CA LEU A 155 9.37 -4.23 -5.96
C LEU A 155 8.51 -3.16 -6.66
N GLU A 156 7.36 -3.55 -7.18
CA GLU A 156 6.38 -2.59 -7.67
C GLU A 156 5.82 -1.77 -6.49
N VAL A 157 5.82 -0.45 -6.62
CA VAL A 157 5.30 0.45 -5.58
C VAL A 157 3.83 0.11 -5.32
N LEU A 158 3.53 -0.17 -4.07
CA LEU A 158 2.18 -0.48 -3.62
C LEU A 158 1.62 0.68 -2.82
N THR A 159 0.67 1.41 -3.40
CA THR A 159 -0.02 2.50 -2.72
C THR A 159 -1.11 1.92 -1.80
N LEU A 160 -1.03 2.22 -0.51
CA LEU A 160 -2.00 1.81 0.50
C LEU A 160 -3.04 2.89 0.77
N ILE A 161 -2.61 4.14 0.78
CA ILE A 161 -3.44 5.34 0.89
C ILE A 161 -3.08 6.25 -0.27
N ASP A 162 -4.09 6.62 -1.06
CA ASP A 162 -3.96 7.66 -2.07
C ASP A 162 -3.81 9.03 -1.40
N LEU A 163 -3.59 10.06 -2.22
CA LEU A 163 -3.36 11.44 -1.78
C LEU A 163 -4.44 11.94 -0.83
N SER A 164 -4.06 12.26 0.40
CA SER A 164 -4.90 12.86 1.43
C SER A 164 -4.17 14.02 2.11
N GLU A 165 -4.94 14.95 2.66
CA GLU A 165 -4.43 16.11 3.38
C GLU A 165 -4.13 15.81 4.85
N ASN A 166 -4.65 14.73 5.39
CA ASN A 166 -4.56 14.40 6.80
C ASN A 166 -3.24 13.70 7.14
N TYR A 167 -2.19 14.52 7.28
CA TYR A 167 -0.84 14.06 7.59
C TYR A 167 -0.78 13.21 8.87
N GLU A 168 -1.33 13.73 9.98
CA GLU A 168 -1.19 13.08 11.31
C GLU A 168 -1.77 11.67 11.33
N LEU A 169 -2.96 11.50 10.73
CA LEU A 169 -3.59 10.20 10.67
C LEU A 169 -2.83 9.23 9.78
N ILE A 170 -2.31 9.70 8.62
CA ILE A 170 -1.56 8.84 7.70
C ILE A 170 -0.21 8.43 8.28
N ASP A 171 0.48 9.35 8.96
CA ASP A 171 1.75 9.06 9.63
C ASP A 171 1.54 8.02 10.75
N ALA A 172 0.56 8.22 11.62
CA ALA A 172 0.21 7.27 12.67
C ALA A 172 -0.17 5.88 12.12
N LEU A 173 -0.94 5.83 11.03
CA LEU A 173 -1.30 4.57 10.37
C LEU A 173 -0.09 3.90 9.73
N GLY A 174 0.81 4.67 9.14
CA GLY A 174 2.05 4.16 8.52
C GLY A 174 2.99 3.55 9.55
N ARG A 175 3.23 4.24 10.67
CA ARG A 175 4.02 3.72 11.79
C ARG A 175 3.40 2.46 12.40
N ARG A 176 2.10 2.48 12.64
CA ARG A 176 1.37 1.30 13.14
C ARG A 176 1.47 0.11 12.18
N LEU A 177 1.36 0.34 10.87
CA LEU A 177 1.51 -0.73 9.88
C LEU A 177 2.93 -1.30 9.88
N ALA A 178 3.94 -0.42 9.85
CA ALA A 178 5.35 -0.83 9.85
C ALA A 178 5.68 -1.64 11.11
N ARG A 179 5.25 -1.20 12.28
CA ARG A 179 5.42 -1.92 13.55
C ARG A 179 4.74 -3.29 13.51
N ASN A 180 3.48 -3.37 13.07
CA ASN A 180 2.75 -4.64 12.99
C ASN A 180 3.37 -5.64 12.01
N LEU A 181 3.98 -5.16 10.93
CA LEU A 181 4.65 -5.98 9.92
C LEU A 181 6.15 -6.15 10.19
N TYR A 182 6.70 -5.56 11.26
CA TYR A 182 8.14 -5.51 11.56
C TYR A 182 8.97 -5.02 10.36
N LEU A 183 8.50 -3.93 9.72
CA LEU A 183 9.16 -3.29 8.60
C LEU A 183 9.64 -1.89 8.99
N ASN A 184 10.69 -1.41 8.34
CA ASN A 184 11.14 -0.04 8.51
C ASN A 184 10.09 0.96 8.02
N TYR A 185 9.96 2.06 8.74
CA TYR A 185 9.14 3.20 8.37
C TYR A 185 10.04 4.39 7.98
N PHE A 186 9.71 5.04 6.86
CA PHE A 186 10.37 6.27 6.42
C PHE A 186 9.37 7.40 6.31
N HIS A 187 9.71 8.47 6.96
CA HIS A 187 8.99 9.73 6.85
C HIS A 187 9.27 10.40 5.49
N TYR A 188 8.41 11.33 5.06
CA TYR A 188 8.59 12.03 3.79
C TYR A 188 9.84 12.94 3.77
N GLU A 189 10.31 13.40 4.92
CA GLU A 189 11.51 14.21 5.10
C GLU A 189 12.80 13.35 5.11
N ASP A 190 12.69 12.05 5.31
CA ASP A 190 13.83 11.14 5.33
C ASP A 190 14.42 11.00 3.94
N VAL A 191 15.34 11.89 3.59
CA VAL A 191 16.08 11.85 2.33
C VAL A 191 17.40 11.14 2.57
N SER A 192 17.53 9.95 1.98
CA SER A 192 18.82 9.27 1.98
C SER A 192 19.70 9.78 0.85
N THR A 193 20.89 10.21 1.20
CA THR A 193 21.97 10.57 0.25
C THR A 193 22.81 9.36 -0.16
N HIS A 194 22.63 8.21 0.50
CA HIS A 194 23.37 6.99 0.23
C HIS A 194 22.50 5.93 -0.46
N HIS A 195 23.06 5.25 -1.45
CA HIS A 195 22.36 4.20 -2.19
C HIS A 195 22.18 2.90 -1.39
N VAL A 196 22.94 2.72 -0.31
CA VAL A 196 22.86 1.56 0.57
C VAL A 196 22.45 2.00 1.96
N ILE A 197 21.18 1.85 2.27
CA ILE A 197 20.67 2.09 3.61
C ILE A 197 20.47 0.72 4.28
N ARG A 198 21.16 0.52 5.39
CA ARG A 198 20.86 -0.60 6.28
C ARG A 198 19.68 -0.20 7.15
N HIS A 199 18.58 -0.89 6.97
CA HIS A 199 17.38 -0.66 7.75
C HIS A 199 17.25 -1.76 8.79
N SER A 200 16.95 -1.37 10.00
CA SER A 200 16.57 -2.30 11.06
C SER A 200 15.06 -2.24 11.24
N PRO A 201 14.38 -3.39 11.26
CA PRO A 201 12.95 -3.38 11.58
C PRO A 201 12.73 -2.79 12.98
N PRO A 202 11.57 -2.17 13.24
CA PRO A 202 11.23 -1.69 14.58
C PRO A 202 11.20 -2.86 15.56
N LEU A 203 11.71 -2.65 16.76
CA LEU A 203 11.69 -3.65 17.83
C LEU A 203 10.26 -4.07 18.18
N PRO A 204 10.04 -5.30 18.62
CA PRO A 204 8.79 -5.72 19.24
C PRO A 204 8.48 -4.84 20.46
N LYS A 205 7.22 -4.57 20.75
CA LYS A 205 6.82 -3.75 21.88
C LYS A 205 7.36 -4.23 23.25
N GLU A 206 7.52 -5.53 23.38
CA GLU A 206 8.03 -6.14 24.62
C GLU A 206 9.49 -5.76 24.88
N GLU A 207 10.31 -5.63 23.82
CA GLU A 207 11.71 -5.22 23.93
C GLU A 207 11.84 -3.69 24.11
N GLU A 208 10.93 -2.88 23.53
CA GLU A 208 10.89 -1.43 23.78
C GLU A 208 10.52 -1.10 25.23
N GLU A 209 9.60 -1.87 25.84
CA GLU A 209 9.20 -1.70 27.23
C GLU A 209 10.33 -2.11 28.20
N GLU A 210 11.11 -3.16 27.89
CA GLU A 210 12.26 -3.58 28.68
C GLU A 210 13.44 -2.58 28.58
N GLU A 211 13.71 -2.00 27.40
CA GLU A 211 14.74 -0.98 27.22
C GLU A 211 14.35 0.33 27.93
N GLU A 212 13.08 0.76 27.88
CA GLU A 212 12.60 1.94 28.61
C GLU A 212 12.67 1.73 30.14
N GLU A 213 12.39 0.52 30.65
CA GLU A 213 12.52 0.20 32.07
C GLU A 213 14.00 0.16 32.54
N GLU A 214 14.92 -0.38 31.70
CA GLU A 214 16.35 -0.39 32.00
C GLU A 214 16.94 1.03 32.02
N ASP A 215 16.55 1.90 31.08
CA ASP A 215 17.00 3.30 31.02
C ASP A 215 16.47 4.11 32.24
N GLU A 216 15.22 3.86 32.67
CA GLU A 216 14.66 4.49 33.87
C GLU A 216 15.33 4.00 35.18
N GLU A 217 15.77 2.73 35.25
CA GLU A 217 16.51 2.22 36.39
C GLU A 217 17.95 2.78 36.46
N GLU A 218 18.60 2.96 35.27
CA GLU A 218 19.95 3.52 35.21
C GLU A 218 19.96 5.00 35.61
N ASP A 219 18.99 5.81 35.16
CA ASP A 219 18.84 7.21 35.53
C ASP A 219 18.54 7.38 37.05
N ASN A 220 17.72 6.52 37.63
CA ASN A 220 17.45 6.54 39.08
C ASN A 220 18.67 6.15 39.92
N HIS A 221 19.58 5.32 39.40
CA HIS A 221 20.80 4.94 40.09
C HIS A 221 21.86 6.07 40.11
N VAL A 222 21.87 6.92 39.07
CA VAL A 222 22.79 8.08 38.99
C VAL A 222 22.33 9.19 39.95
N GLU A 223 21.04 9.42 40.13
CA GLU A 223 20.53 10.48 41.01
C GLU A 223 20.72 10.19 42.49
N TYR A 224 20.86 8.92 42.91
CA TYR A 224 21.16 8.54 44.30
C TYR A 224 22.66 8.55 44.65
N GLY A 225 23.55 8.62 43.65
CA GLY A 225 25.02 8.59 43.84
C GLY A 225 25.63 9.93 44.27
N ASP A 226 24.99 11.07 43.98
CA ASP A 226 25.58 12.41 44.20
C ASP A 226 25.28 13.05 45.57
N HIS A 227 24.56 12.39 46.48
CA HIS A 227 24.21 12.94 47.79
C HIS A 227 24.97 12.40 49.00
N ILE A 228 26.08 11.65 48.80
CA ILE A 228 26.92 11.18 49.91
C ILE A 228 28.37 11.63 49.72
N ILE A 229 28.66 12.93 49.78
CA ILE A 229 29.97 13.46 50.15
C ILE A 229 29.77 14.79 50.89
N VAL A 230 29.66 14.73 52.21
CA VAL A 230 30.11 15.75 53.14
C VAL A 230 30.73 15.05 54.34
#